data_08636d974aaf5a621b1ecc378ac32efe
#
_entry.id   08636d974aaf5a621b1ecc378ac32efe
#
_cell.length_a   1.000
_cell.length_b   1.000
_cell.length_c   1.000
_cell.angle_alpha   90.00
_cell.angle_beta   90.00
_cell.angle_gamma   90.00
#
_symmetry.space_group_name_H-M   'P 1'
#
loop_
_entity.id
_entity.type
_entity.pdbx_description
1 polymer ?
#
loop_
_entity_poly.entity_id
_entity_poly.type
_entity_poly.pdbx_seq_one_letter_code
_entity_poly.pdbx_strand_id
1 'polypeptide(L)'
;MHSKNRVLCVVQVRLESSRLPNKALANLAGKPMIVRMLERIKKSKLVNKIYIATGIDSSNDPLVKECKKIKGVNIYRGSNRNVLKRFYEIAILEKKPDVIVRLTADCPLIDCNLIDNVISLLIKEKTDYASNILDRTYPDGLDVEAFTFPTLKKTYQSVKDNFSKEHVTTYMHGISKKKTKIGKFRKSSLK
;
A
#
# COMPACT_ATOMS: atom_id res chain seq x y z
N MET A 1 4.94 22.46 18.70
CA MET A 1 4.37 22.13 17.38
C MET A 1 4.63 20.65 17.09
N HIS A 2 3.62 19.79 17.15
CA HIS A 2 3.80 18.39 16.76
C HIS A 2 3.98 18.36 15.24
N SER A 3 5.16 17.98 14.78
CA SER A 3 5.42 17.77 13.35
C SER A 3 4.38 16.78 12.80
N LYS A 4 3.60 17.23 11.81
CA LYS A 4 2.59 16.37 11.18
C LYS A 4 3.30 15.20 10.50
N ASN A 5 2.98 13.95 10.85
CA ASN A 5 3.57 12.78 10.25
C ASN A 5 3.43 12.82 8.72
N ARG A 6 4.51 12.48 8.01
CA ARG A 6 4.51 12.36 6.55
C ARG A 6 4.08 10.94 6.17
N VAL A 7 2.91 10.84 5.57
CA VAL A 7 2.29 9.57 5.19
C VAL A 7 2.33 9.38 3.67
N LEU A 8 2.99 8.32 3.25
CA LEU A 8 3.11 7.90 1.85
C LEU A 8 2.21 6.69 1.59
N CYS A 9 1.26 6.81 0.69
CA CYS A 9 0.45 5.69 0.23
C CYS A 9 1.04 5.14 -1.08
N VAL A 10 1.35 3.85 -1.12
CA VAL A 10 1.86 3.15 -2.29
C VAL A 10 0.87 2.07 -2.69
N VAL A 11 0.30 2.22 -3.88
CA VAL A 11 -0.58 1.23 -4.51
C VAL A 11 0.27 0.37 -5.44
N GLN A 12 0.50 -0.89 -5.05
CA GLN A 12 1.18 -1.83 -5.93
C GLN A 12 0.23 -2.35 -7.01
N VAL A 13 0.68 -2.35 -8.25
CA VAL A 13 -0.11 -2.82 -9.38
C VAL A 13 0.78 -3.35 -10.50
N ARG A 14 0.30 -4.38 -11.20
CA ARG A 14 0.82 -4.84 -12.49
C ARG A 14 -0.36 -5.29 -13.36
N LEU A 15 -0.25 -5.10 -14.67
CA LEU A 15 -1.29 -5.54 -15.60
C LEU A 15 -1.20 -7.04 -15.90
N GLU A 16 -0.03 -7.63 -15.75
CA GLU A 16 0.21 -9.06 -15.89
C GLU A 16 -0.37 -9.83 -14.71
N SER A 17 -1.65 -10.16 -14.80
CA SER A 17 -2.33 -11.06 -13.87
C SER A 17 -2.66 -12.34 -14.61
N SER A 18 -2.21 -13.50 -14.09
CA SER A 18 -2.49 -14.79 -14.70
C SER A 18 -3.98 -15.15 -14.70
N ARG A 19 -4.72 -14.74 -13.66
CA ARG A 19 -6.16 -15.03 -13.50
C ARG A 19 -7.07 -14.08 -14.29
N LEU A 20 -6.73 -12.79 -14.33
CA LEU A 20 -7.49 -11.77 -15.05
C LEU A 20 -6.54 -10.69 -15.58
N PRO A 21 -6.03 -10.83 -16.80
CA PRO A 21 -5.16 -9.84 -17.42
C PRO A 21 -5.85 -8.47 -17.47
N ASN A 22 -5.06 -7.41 -17.31
CA ASN A 22 -5.54 -6.03 -17.33
C ASN A 22 -6.62 -5.68 -16.28
N LYS A 23 -6.79 -6.48 -15.22
CA LYS A 23 -7.82 -6.29 -14.20
C LYS A 23 -7.89 -4.84 -13.69
N ALA A 24 -6.76 -4.21 -13.44
CA ALA A 24 -6.71 -2.84 -12.93
C ALA A 24 -7.34 -1.80 -13.89
N LEU A 25 -7.43 -2.12 -15.18
CA LEU A 25 -8.05 -1.28 -16.21
C LEU A 25 -9.49 -1.71 -16.56
N ALA A 26 -9.97 -2.81 -15.98
CA ALA A 26 -11.35 -3.26 -16.20
C ALA A 26 -12.35 -2.17 -15.81
N ASN A 27 -13.44 -2.05 -16.57
CA ASN A 27 -14.48 -1.08 -16.31
C ASN A 27 -15.25 -1.42 -15.02
N LEU A 28 -15.25 -0.49 -14.08
CA LEU A 28 -16.04 -0.56 -12.85
C LEU A 28 -16.92 0.67 -12.76
N ALA A 29 -18.21 0.51 -13.06
CA ALA A 29 -19.21 1.58 -13.06
C ALA A 29 -18.75 2.81 -13.87
N GLY A 30 -18.34 2.59 -15.13
CA GLY A 30 -17.99 3.65 -16.09
C GLY A 30 -16.55 4.19 -16.01
N LYS A 31 -15.71 3.67 -15.12
CA LYS A 31 -14.28 4.06 -15.02
C LYS A 31 -13.39 2.83 -14.82
N PRO A 32 -12.09 2.91 -15.19
CA PRO A 32 -11.13 1.87 -14.84
C PRO A 32 -11.10 1.63 -13.32
N MET A 33 -10.98 0.36 -12.92
CA MET A 33 -10.98 -0.05 -11.51
C MET A 33 -9.92 0.69 -10.68
N ILE A 34 -8.71 0.88 -11.22
CA ILE A 34 -7.65 1.65 -10.56
C ILE A 34 -8.05 3.11 -10.33
N VAL A 35 -8.76 3.73 -11.25
CA VAL A 35 -9.23 5.12 -11.12
C VAL A 35 -10.23 5.23 -9.97
N ARG A 36 -11.19 4.30 -9.88
CA ARG A 36 -12.15 4.24 -8.75
C ARG A 36 -11.43 4.11 -7.41
N MET A 37 -10.44 3.23 -7.34
CA MET A 37 -9.63 3.06 -6.14
C MET A 37 -8.92 4.35 -5.75
N LEU A 38 -8.24 5.00 -6.70
CA LEU A 38 -7.50 6.26 -6.44
C LEU A 38 -8.43 7.40 -6.00
N GLU A 39 -9.62 7.53 -6.58
CA GLU A 39 -10.64 8.49 -6.14
C GLU A 39 -11.03 8.28 -4.67
N ARG A 40 -11.07 7.04 -4.19
CA ARG A 40 -11.36 6.70 -2.79
C ARG A 40 -10.19 6.98 -1.88
N ILE A 41 -8.97 6.60 -2.26
CA ILE A 41 -7.74 6.88 -1.49
C ILE A 41 -7.55 8.40 -1.30
N LYS A 42 -7.82 9.20 -2.33
CA LYS A 42 -7.71 10.68 -2.26
C LYS A 42 -8.63 11.34 -1.24
N LYS A 43 -9.65 10.64 -0.72
CA LYS A 43 -10.52 11.13 0.35
C LYS A 43 -9.91 10.91 1.75
N SER A 44 -8.83 10.18 1.89
CA SER A 44 -8.09 10.04 3.15
C SER A 44 -7.59 11.40 3.64
N LYS A 45 -7.74 11.65 4.93
CA LYS A 45 -7.31 12.91 5.59
C LYS A 45 -5.85 12.87 6.04
N LEU A 46 -5.28 11.67 6.16
CA LEU A 46 -3.93 11.46 6.68
C LEU A 46 -2.89 11.19 5.59
N VAL A 47 -3.29 10.71 4.42
CA VAL A 47 -2.38 10.45 3.30
C VAL A 47 -1.90 11.78 2.68
N ASN A 48 -0.59 11.99 2.63
CA ASN A 48 0.01 13.21 2.05
C ASN A 48 0.40 13.02 0.58
N LYS A 49 0.89 11.83 0.20
CA LYS A 49 1.29 11.51 -1.18
C LYS A 49 0.81 10.12 -1.58
N ILE A 50 0.47 9.98 -2.85
CA ILE A 50 0.01 8.73 -3.44
C ILE A 50 0.94 8.37 -4.59
N TYR A 51 1.43 7.13 -4.60
CA TYR A 51 2.21 6.53 -5.68
C TYR A 51 1.53 5.28 -6.22
N ILE A 52 1.50 5.18 -7.54
CA ILE A 52 1.31 3.91 -8.24
C ILE A 52 2.70 3.31 -8.47
N ALA A 53 2.93 2.13 -7.90
CA ALA A 53 4.17 1.38 -8.01
C ALA A 53 4.01 0.21 -8.99
N THR A 54 4.48 0.35 -10.23
CA THR A 54 4.34 -0.65 -11.29
C THR A 54 5.69 -1.11 -11.83
N GLY A 55 5.67 -2.11 -12.71
CA GLY A 55 6.85 -2.61 -13.41
C GLY A 55 7.33 -1.71 -14.54
N ILE A 56 8.60 -1.90 -14.95
CA ILE A 56 9.19 -1.16 -16.07
C ILE A 56 8.75 -1.68 -17.44
N ASP A 57 8.19 -2.89 -17.54
CA ASP A 57 7.78 -3.49 -18.80
C ASP A 57 6.70 -2.67 -19.50
N SER A 58 6.77 -2.60 -20.83
CA SER A 58 5.82 -1.86 -21.68
C SER A 58 4.38 -2.36 -21.55
N SER A 59 4.17 -3.61 -21.12
CA SER A 59 2.85 -4.14 -20.75
C SER A 59 2.10 -3.26 -19.74
N ASN A 60 2.82 -2.47 -18.91
CA ASN A 60 2.22 -1.54 -17.94
C ASN A 60 1.97 -0.13 -18.50
N ASP A 61 2.30 0.16 -19.77
CA ASP A 61 2.12 1.50 -20.36
C ASP A 61 0.66 1.97 -20.39
N PRO A 62 -0.34 1.12 -20.69
CA PRO A 62 -1.74 1.51 -20.62
C PRO A 62 -2.15 1.96 -19.20
N LEU A 63 -1.68 1.27 -18.15
CA LEU A 63 -1.91 1.65 -16.76
C LEU A 63 -1.31 3.01 -16.45
N VAL A 64 -0.06 3.22 -16.86
CA VAL A 64 0.66 4.50 -16.66
C VAL A 64 -0.09 5.64 -17.35
N LYS A 65 -0.57 5.42 -18.58
CA LYS A 65 -1.35 6.40 -19.36
C LYS A 65 -2.62 6.80 -18.62
N GLU A 66 -3.37 5.85 -18.08
CA GLU A 66 -4.59 6.12 -17.31
C GLU A 66 -4.29 6.85 -15.99
N CYS A 67 -3.30 6.40 -15.23
CA CYS A 67 -2.96 7.00 -13.95
C CYS A 67 -2.39 8.43 -14.07
N LYS A 68 -1.69 8.76 -15.15
CA LYS A 68 -1.19 10.13 -15.44
C LYS A 68 -2.31 11.17 -15.56
N LYS A 69 -3.53 10.76 -15.93
CA LYS A 69 -4.71 11.66 -16.03
C LYS A 69 -5.20 12.10 -14.65
N ILE A 70 -4.77 11.46 -13.57
CA ILE A 70 -5.29 11.69 -12.22
C ILE A 70 -4.36 12.66 -11.48
N LYS A 71 -4.81 13.90 -11.30
CA LYS A 71 -4.06 14.92 -10.57
C LYS A 71 -3.75 14.47 -9.13
N GLY A 72 -2.51 14.68 -8.68
CA GLY A 72 -2.07 14.37 -7.32
C GLY A 72 -1.69 12.90 -7.10
N VAL A 73 -1.57 12.11 -8.17
CA VAL A 73 -1.04 10.74 -8.14
C VAL A 73 0.31 10.72 -8.86
N ASN A 74 1.30 10.16 -8.20
CA ASN A 74 2.64 9.96 -8.75
C ASN A 74 2.78 8.52 -9.27
N ILE A 75 3.67 8.31 -10.23
CA ILE A 75 3.90 7.00 -10.82
C ILE A 75 5.38 6.67 -10.68
N TYR A 76 5.65 5.49 -10.14
CA TYR A 76 6.98 4.91 -10.06
C TYR A 76 7.01 3.60 -10.85
N ARG A 77 7.98 3.49 -11.74
CA ARG A 77 8.25 2.27 -12.50
C ARG A 77 9.56 1.67 -12.03
N GLY A 78 9.54 0.44 -11.58
CA GLY A 78 10.71 -0.24 -11.04
C GLY A 78 10.69 -1.74 -11.33
N SER A 79 11.44 -2.52 -10.57
CA SER A 79 11.56 -3.97 -10.78
C SER A 79 10.20 -4.64 -10.95
N ASN A 80 10.04 -5.46 -12.00
CA ASN A 80 8.81 -6.21 -12.23
C ASN A 80 8.57 -7.26 -11.13
N ARG A 81 9.61 -7.98 -10.70
CA ARG A 81 9.53 -9.09 -9.74
C ARG A 81 9.71 -8.64 -8.28
N ASN A 82 10.55 -7.62 -8.04
CA ASN A 82 10.84 -7.18 -6.67
C ASN A 82 9.98 -5.96 -6.28
N VAL A 83 8.78 -6.25 -5.79
CA VAL A 83 7.83 -5.21 -5.33
C VAL A 83 8.38 -4.48 -4.11
N LEU A 84 8.99 -5.19 -3.16
CA LEU A 84 9.63 -4.61 -1.97
C LEU A 84 10.68 -3.55 -2.35
N LYS A 85 11.47 -3.79 -3.41
CA LYS A 85 12.41 -2.81 -3.94
C LYS A 85 11.71 -1.54 -4.39
N ARG A 86 10.57 -1.65 -5.09
CA ARG A 86 9.79 -0.47 -5.51
C ARG A 86 9.34 0.39 -4.31
N PHE A 87 8.84 -0.26 -3.25
CA PHE A 87 8.45 0.45 -2.02
C PHE A 87 9.62 1.17 -1.37
N TYR A 88 10.78 0.50 -1.28
CA TYR A 88 11.98 1.08 -0.69
C TYR A 88 12.49 2.28 -1.49
N GLU A 89 12.58 2.16 -2.82
CA GLU A 89 13.04 3.22 -3.72
C GLU A 89 12.12 4.45 -3.68
N ILE A 90 10.79 4.25 -3.69
CA ILE A 90 9.81 5.35 -3.52
C ILE A 90 9.99 6.03 -2.16
N ALA A 91 10.17 5.26 -1.09
CA ALA A 91 10.36 5.81 0.25
C ALA A 91 11.67 6.62 0.38
N ILE A 92 12.74 6.22 -0.33
CA ILE A 92 13.99 7.01 -0.42
C ILE A 92 13.75 8.30 -1.22
N LEU A 93 13.08 8.22 -2.37
CA LEU A 93 12.73 9.37 -3.21
C LEU A 93 11.90 10.40 -2.40
N GLU A 94 11.01 9.95 -1.56
CA GLU A 94 10.18 10.76 -0.67
C GLU A 94 10.87 11.11 0.68
N LYS A 95 12.20 11.04 0.73
CA LYS A 95 13.01 11.45 1.88
C LYS A 95 12.61 10.76 3.19
N LYS A 96 12.37 9.45 3.12
CA LYS A 96 12.07 8.58 4.27
C LYS A 96 10.83 9.06 5.04
N PRO A 97 9.60 8.85 4.52
CA PRO A 97 8.37 9.22 5.20
C PRO A 97 8.23 8.47 6.54
N ASP A 98 7.46 9.05 7.47
CA ASP A 98 7.27 8.45 8.79
C ASP A 98 6.43 7.16 8.70
N VAL A 99 5.40 7.19 7.85
CA VAL A 99 4.47 6.08 7.62
C VAL A 99 4.37 5.77 6.14
N ILE A 100 4.43 4.49 5.79
CA ILE A 100 4.12 3.97 4.46
C ILE A 100 2.86 3.11 4.57
N VAL A 101 1.87 3.41 3.72
CA VAL A 101 0.66 2.61 3.55
C VAL A 101 0.81 1.76 2.29
N ARG A 102 0.60 0.46 2.41
CA ARG A 102 0.55 -0.48 1.29
C ARG A 102 -0.88 -0.81 0.95
N LEU A 103 -1.25 -0.62 -0.30
CA LEU A 103 -2.50 -1.05 -0.88
C LEU A 103 -2.24 -1.87 -2.14
N THR A 104 -3.14 -2.80 -2.44
CA THR A 104 -3.10 -3.62 -3.66
C THR A 104 -4.21 -3.21 -4.61
N ALA A 105 -3.91 -3.08 -5.90
CA ALA A 105 -4.83 -2.51 -6.89
C ALA A 105 -6.06 -3.40 -7.20
N ASP A 106 -6.18 -4.55 -6.57
CA ASP A 106 -7.35 -5.42 -6.65
C ASP A 106 -8.41 -5.16 -5.56
N CYS A 107 -8.22 -4.11 -4.78
CA CYS A 107 -9.13 -3.65 -3.73
C CYS A 107 -9.84 -2.32 -4.13
N PRO A 108 -10.66 -2.28 -5.18
CA PRO A 108 -11.22 -1.02 -5.71
C PRO A 108 -12.20 -0.33 -4.74
N LEU A 109 -12.76 -1.07 -3.79
CA LEU A 109 -13.72 -0.57 -2.82
C LEU A 109 -13.07 -0.11 -1.51
N ILE A 110 -11.74 0.02 -1.48
CA ILE A 110 -11.01 0.46 -0.29
C ILE A 110 -11.66 1.69 0.36
N ASP A 111 -11.76 1.71 1.67
CA ASP A 111 -12.38 2.80 2.42
C ASP A 111 -11.35 3.77 2.98
N CYS A 112 -11.54 5.07 2.73
CA CYS A 112 -10.60 6.11 3.17
C CYS A 112 -10.54 6.25 4.70
N ASN A 113 -11.66 6.03 5.41
CA ASN A 113 -11.66 6.08 6.86
C ASN A 113 -10.91 4.87 7.45
N LEU A 114 -11.02 3.70 6.79
CA LEU A 114 -10.26 2.53 7.21
C LEU A 114 -8.74 2.76 7.02
N ILE A 115 -8.33 3.40 5.92
CA ILE A 115 -6.94 3.82 5.73
C ILE A 115 -6.49 4.71 6.89
N ASP A 116 -7.26 5.77 7.20
CA ASP A 116 -6.94 6.72 8.26
C ASP A 116 -6.92 6.04 9.64
N ASN A 117 -7.80 5.09 9.89
CA ASN A 117 -7.85 4.34 11.15
C ASN A 117 -6.62 3.45 11.35
N VAL A 118 -6.15 2.75 10.31
CA VAL A 118 -4.95 1.91 10.40
C VAL A 118 -3.70 2.79 10.59
N ILE A 119 -3.60 3.93 9.90
CA ILE A 119 -2.53 4.91 10.10
C ILE A 119 -2.55 5.43 11.55
N SER A 120 -3.73 5.81 12.04
CA SER A 120 -3.90 6.33 13.40
C SER A 120 -3.52 5.31 14.47
N LEU A 121 -3.86 4.04 14.25
CA LEU A 121 -3.46 2.95 15.13
C LEU A 121 -1.94 2.84 15.22
N LEU A 122 -1.25 2.81 14.06
CA LEU A 122 0.21 2.73 14.02
C LEU A 122 0.86 3.86 14.81
N ILE A 123 0.37 5.09 14.63
CA ILE A 123 0.92 6.28 15.29
C ILE A 123 0.63 6.28 16.79
N LYS A 124 -0.63 6.04 17.20
CA LYS A 124 -1.05 6.06 18.60
C LYS A 124 -0.36 5.00 19.44
N GLU A 125 -0.34 3.78 18.95
CA GLU A 125 0.24 2.63 19.64
C GLU A 125 1.78 2.57 19.49
N LYS A 126 2.36 3.50 18.70
CA LYS A 126 3.80 3.51 18.39
C LYS A 126 4.28 2.13 17.94
N THR A 127 3.50 1.50 17.06
CA THR A 127 3.80 0.20 16.49
C THR A 127 4.64 0.33 15.22
N ASP A 128 5.39 -0.70 14.87
CA ASP A 128 6.23 -0.74 13.67
C ASP A 128 5.43 -1.11 12.41
N TYR A 129 4.33 -1.82 12.63
CA TYR A 129 3.39 -2.28 11.61
C TYR A 129 1.98 -2.34 12.19
N ALA A 130 0.98 -1.91 11.40
CA ALA A 130 -0.44 -2.00 11.73
C ALA A 130 -1.25 -2.46 10.52
N SER A 131 -2.31 -3.24 10.76
CA SER A 131 -3.11 -3.78 9.67
C SER A 131 -4.47 -4.28 10.16
N ASN A 132 -5.45 -4.35 9.24
CA ASN A 132 -6.74 -5.00 9.44
C ASN A 132 -6.79 -6.44 8.88
N ILE A 133 -5.68 -6.96 8.32
CA ILE A 133 -5.67 -8.29 7.69
C ILE A 133 -5.21 -9.43 8.61
N LEU A 134 -4.50 -9.12 9.69
CA LEU A 134 -3.98 -10.14 10.62
C LEU A 134 -5.08 -10.78 11.49
N ASP A 135 -6.09 -10.00 11.83
CA ASP A 135 -7.34 -10.44 12.48
C ASP A 135 -8.49 -9.92 11.63
N ARG A 136 -8.91 -10.70 10.65
CA ARG A 136 -9.89 -10.26 9.64
C ARG A 136 -11.27 -10.08 10.26
N THR A 137 -11.72 -8.83 10.34
CA THR A 137 -13.07 -8.43 10.75
C THR A 137 -13.78 -7.58 9.68
N TYR A 138 -13.08 -7.31 8.59
CA TYR A 138 -13.59 -6.62 7.40
C TYR A 138 -13.68 -7.61 6.24
N PRO A 139 -14.60 -7.36 5.28
CA PRO A 139 -14.66 -8.13 4.03
C PRO A 139 -13.32 -8.10 3.30
N ASP A 140 -13.04 -9.17 2.56
CA ASP A 140 -11.88 -9.23 1.65
C ASP A 140 -11.97 -8.10 0.60
N GLY A 141 -10.83 -7.52 0.22
CA GLY A 141 -10.79 -6.36 -0.66
C GLY A 141 -10.84 -4.99 0.03
N LEU A 142 -10.82 -4.97 1.38
CA LEU A 142 -10.65 -3.77 2.19
C LEU A 142 -9.31 -3.78 2.94
N ASP A 143 -8.29 -4.39 2.35
CA ASP A 143 -7.01 -4.66 2.98
C ASP A 143 -6.15 -3.39 3.06
N VAL A 144 -5.75 -3.02 4.27
CA VAL A 144 -4.86 -1.89 4.56
C VAL A 144 -3.71 -2.36 5.44
N GLU A 145 -2.51 -2.02 5.03
CA GLU A 145 -1.30 -2.25 5.80
C GLU A 145 -0.51 -0.95 5.92
N ALA A 146 -0.04 -0.63 7.11
CA ALA A 146 0.79 0.54 7.38
C ALA A 146 2.02 0.14 8.17
N PHE A 147 3.17 0.72 7.86
CA PHE A 147 4.44 0.43 8.54
C PHE A 147 5.36 1.65 8.51
N THR A 148 6.34 1.66 9.41
CA THR A 148 7.33 2.72 9.51
C THR A 148 8.44 2.56 8.48
N PHE A 149 9.14 3.65 8.12
CA PHE A 149 10.31 3.56 7.24
C PHE A 149 11.44 2.69 7.82
N PRO A 150 11.79 2.75 9.12
CA PRO A 150 12.76 1.81 9.70
C PRO A 150 12.39 0.34 9.48
N THR A 151 11.12 -0.01 9.62
CA THR A 151 10.62 -1.38 9.37
C THR A 151 10.78 -1.77 7.91
N LEU A 152 10.43 -0.88 6.97
CA LEU A 152 10.64 -1.12 5.54
C LEU A 152 12.13 -1.32 5.22
N LYS A 153 13.01 -0.46 5.75
CA LYS A 153 14.46 -0.56 5.56
C LYS A 153 15.00 -1.90 6.05
N LYS A 154 14.63 -2.29 7.27
CA LYS A 154 15.04 -3.59 7.86
C LYS A 154 14.55 -4.75 7.00
N THR A 155 13.28 -4.73 6.57
CA THR A 155 12.71 -5.75 5.69
C THR A 155 13.51 -5.85 4.38
N TYR A 156 13.76 -4.71 3.72
CA TYR A 156 14.50 -4.67 2.47
C TYR A 156 15.92 -5.24 2.58
N GLN A 157 16.60 -4.97 3.71
CA GLN A 157 17.95 -5.48 3.97
C GLN A 157 17.98 -6.98 4.30
N SER A 158 16.93 -7.50 4.92
CA SER A 158 16.88 -8.87 5.44
C SER A 158 16.28 -9.88 4.45
N VAL A 159 15.34 -9.47 3.61
CA VAL A 159 14.62 -10.37 2.69
C VAL A 159 15.50 -10.79 1.53
N LYS A 160 15.65 -12.12 1.34
CA LYS A 160 16.40 -12.72 0.25
C LYS A 160 15.54 -13.50 -0.74
N ASP A 161 14.45 -14.11 -0.26
CA ASP A 161 13.58 -14.96 -1.05
C ASP A 161 12.63 -14.15 -1.95
N ASN A 162 12.21 -14.76 -3.07
CA ASN A 162 11.36 -14.10 -4.08
C ASN A 162 9.93 -13.87 -3.59
N PHE A 163 9.40 -14.77 -2.75
CA PHE A 163 8.05 -14.66 -2.21
C PHE A 163 7.92 -13.39 -1.35
N SER A 164 8.82 -13.20 -0.40
CA SER A 164 8.79 -12.00 0.44
C SER A 164 9.13 -10.71 -0.33
N LYS A 165 9.95 -10.79 -1.39
CA LYS A 165 10.19 -9.64 -2.29
C LYS A 165 8.92 -9.23 -3.06
N GLU A 166 8.07 -10.18 -3.42
CA GLU A 166 6.80 -9.92 -4.11
C GLU A 166 5.71 -9.43 -3.14
N HIS A 167 5.60 -10.07 -1.96
CA HIS A 167 4.52 -9.83 -1.01
C HIS A 167 4.83 -8.74 0.04
N VAL A 168 6.01 -8.15 0.00
CA VAL A 168 6.45 -6.95 0.77
C VAL A 168 6.39 -7.13 2.29
N THR A 169 5.22 -7.43 2.84
CA THR A 169 4.94 -7.38 4.29
C THR A 169 5.01 -8.73 4.99
N THR A 170 5.14 -9.83 4.25
CA THR A 170 5.22 -11.19 4.84
C THR A 170 6.34 -11.34 5.86
N TYR A 171 7.50 -10.74 5.58
CA TYR A 171 8.60 -10.70 6.52
C TYR A 171 8.26 -9.87 7.78
N MET A 172 7.50 -8.79 7.64
CA MET A 172 7.07 -7.96 8.77
C MET A 172 6.13 -8.74 9.71
N HIS A 173 5.27 -9.60 9.15
CA HIS A 173 4.39 -10.49 9.93
C HIS A 173 5.20 -11.56 10.71
N GLY A 174 6.26 -12.11 10.12
CA GLY A 174 7.09 -13.17 10.71
C GLY A 174 8.02 -12.68 11.82
N ILE A 175 8.60 -11.50 11.65
CA ILE A 175 9.49 -10.89 12.67
C ILE A 175 8.71 -10.54 13.93
N SER A 176 7.41 -10.37 13.83
CA SER A 176 6.54 -9.83 14.88
C SER A 176 6.55 -10.63 16.19
N LYS A 177 6.91 -11.91 16.15
CA LYS A 177 6.91 -12.73 17.36
C LYS A 177 7.99 -12.35 18.39
N LYS A 178 9.02 -11.54 18.03
CA LYS A 178 10.09 -11.18 18.98
C LYS A 178 10.63 -9.74 18.94
N LYS A 179 10.42 -8.93 17.89
CA LYS A 179 11.08 -7.61 17.75
C LYS A 179 10.30 -6.50 17.06
N THR A 180 9.09 -6.75 16.55
CA THR A 180 8.26 -5.75 15.85
C THR A 180 6.95 -5.59 16.62
N LYS A 181 6.62 -4.35 17.01
CA LYS A 181 5.32 -4.04 17.63
C LYS A 181 4.26 -4.04 16.55
N ILE A 182 3.21 -4.86 16.70
CA ILE A 182 2.10 -4.96 15.74
C ILE A 182 0.82 -4.41 16.31
N GLY A 183 0.21 -3.49 15.58
CA GLY A 183 -1.15 -3.02 15.79
C GLY A 183 -2.13 -3.81 14.91
N LYS A 184 -3.22 -4.31 15.52
CA LYS A 184 -4.29 -5.03 14.83
C LYS A 184 -5.56 -4.19 14.85
N PHE A 185 -6.03 -3.75 13.68
CA PHE A 185 -7.26 -2.98 13.58
C PHE A 185 -8.45 -3.90 13.35
N ARG A 186 -9.40 -3.86 14.27
CA ARG A 186 -10.64 -4.64 14.21
C ARG A 186 -11.84 -3.72 14.04
N LYS A 187 -12.85 -4.17 13.32
CA LYS A 187 -14.18 -3.54 13.35
C LYS A 187 -14.74 -3.72 14.77
N SER A 188 -15.01 -2.63 15.48
CA SER A 188 -15.77 -2.73 16.71
C SER A 188 -17.14 -3.31 16.38
N SER A 189 -17.56 -4.34 17.12
CA SER A 189 -18.95 -4.80 17.06
C SER A 189 -19.82 -3.58 17.33
N LEU A 190 -20.64 -3.20 16.37
CA LEU A 190 -21.73 -2.27 16.62
C LEU A 190 -22.61 -2.94 17.67
N LYS A 191 -22.61 -2.37 18.89
CA LYS A 191 -23.62 -2.69 19.90
C LYS A 191 -24.94 -2.11 19.45
#